data_9fd81465956764111382209b9e33c16c
#
_entry.id   9fd81465956764111382209b9e33c16c
#
_cell.length_a   1.000
_cell.length_b   1.000
_cell.length_c   1.000
_cell.angle_alpha   90.00
_cell.angle_beta   90.00
_cell.angle_gamma   90.00
#
_symmetry.space_group_name_H-M   'P 1'
#
loop_
_entity.id
_entity.type
_entity.pdbx_description
1 polymer ?
#
loop_
_entity_poly.entity_id
_entity_poly.type
_entity_poly.pdbx_seq_one_letter_code
_entity_poly.pdbx_strand_id
1 'polypeptide(L)'
;MHFDLQQEALSRTLITAHRGITGGNIPGNTLAAFDAALLQGADMIELDVSNSIDGELFVFHPGMEHVFLGMPDKLLSDIPANEIRKLSFLNGDATPTQFGINTFDEALEHLKGRCYINVDKFWNNVDAIVKAIRRHNMADQIVVKTNPREDVYSYMEQCAPDINYMVIIREHDDQSEQLFKRGMRYVGAEVLFRTEESEFATEEYIERMHKSGLLVWVNAIVYNHKSVLAAGHNDDLSVVGRMDEGWGWLLGRGYDIIQTDWPLMLKTYMASRANK
;
A
#
# COMPACT_ATOMS: atom_id res chain seq x y z
N MET A 1 11.06 17.45 -5.44
CA MET A 1 10.77 17.06 -4.04
C MET A 1 11.83 16.04 -3.67
N HIS A 2 12.41 16.11 -2.48
CA HIS A 2 13.31 15.08 -1.97
C HIS A 2 12.45 14.10 -1.17
N PHE A 3 12.55 12.81 -1.47
CA PHE A 3 11.80 11.76 -0.77
C PHE A 3 12.73 11.12 0.27
N ASP A 4 12.39 11.25 1.54
CA ASP A 4 13.01 10.56 2.66
C ASP A 4 11.90 10.00 3.56
N LEU A 5 11.47 8.78 3.23
CA LEU A 5 10.34 8.14 3.89
C LEU A 5 10.51 8.04 5.40
N GLN A 6 11.70 7.62 5.86
CA GLN A 6 11.95 7.42 7.30
C GLN A 6 11.90 8.74 8.05
N GLN A 7 12.58 9.77 7.55
CA GLN A 7 12.57 11.08 8.19
C GLN A 7 11.17 11.67 8.25
N GLU A 8 10.41 11.57 7.16
CA GLU A 8 9.07 12.16 7.10
C GLU A 8 8.09 11.39 7.99
N ALA A 9 8.04 10.05 7.88
CA ALA A 9 7.12 9.23 8.65
C ALA A 9 7.40 9.24 10.16
N LEU A 10 8.66 9.31 10.59
CA LEU A 10 9.01 9.49 12.00
C LEU A 10 8.66 10.89 12.56
N SER A 11 8.46 11.88 11.68
CA SER A 11 8.07 13.24 12.09
C SER A 11 6.55 13.45 12.19
N ARG A 12 5.77 12.66 11.46
CA ARG A 12 4.31 12.70 11.43
C ARG A 12 3.74 11.43 10.82
N THR A 13 2.54 11.04 11.20
CA THR A 13 1.84 9.94 10.54
C THR A 13 1.55 10.25 9.07
N LEU A 14 1.90 9.35 8.17
CA LEU A 14 1.60 9.41 6.73
C LEU A 14 0.29 8.68 6.43
N ILE A 15 -0.48 9.25 5.51
CA ILE A 15 -1.75 8.68 5.03
C ILE A 15 -1.51 7.97 3.71
N THR A 16 -1.75 6.66 3.67
CA THR A 16 -1.71 5.87 2.45
C THR A 16 -3.11 5.60 1.93
N ALA A 17 -3.39 5.98 0.68
CA ALA A 17 -4.64 5.65 0.01
C ALA A 17 -4.55 4.28 -0.65
N HIS A 18 -5.40 3.33 -0.23
CA HIS A 18 -5.51 1.97 -0.76
C HIS A 18 -6.11 2.00 -2.17
N ARG A 19 -5.30 1.66 -3.19
CA ARG A 19 -5.67 1.70 -4.62
C ARG A 19 -6.15 3.07 -5.12
N GLY A 20 -5.75 4.17 -4.45
CA GLY A 20 -6.32 5.49 -4.68
C GLY A 20 -7.71 5.64 -4.05
N ILE A 21 -8.58 6.47 -4.63
CA ILE A 21 -9.96 6.67 -4.18
C ILE A 21 -10.93 6.06 -5.17
N THR A 22 -11.69 5.08 -4.70
CA THR A 22 -12.83 4.53 -5.43
C THR A 22 -14.11 5.30 -5.09
N GLY A 23 -14.90 5.63 -6.10
CA GLY A 23 -16.19 6.28 -5.86
C GLY A 23 -16.91 6.67 -7.14
N GLY A 24 -18.23 6.63 -7.11
CA GLY A 24 -19.04 6.88 -8.31
C GLY A 24 -18.67 5.89 -9.41
N ASN A 25 -18.10 6.37 -10.52
CA ASN A 25 -17.67 5.56 -11.65
C ASN A 25 -16.15 5.40 -11.76
N ILE A 26 -15.39 5.84 -10.75
CA ILE A 26 -13.91 5.76 -10.72
C ILE A 26 -13.50 4.46 -10.01
N PRO A 27 -12.90 3.48 -10.71
CA PRO A 27 -12.36 2.28 -10.08
C PRO A 27 -11.03 2.57 -9.38
N GLY A 28 -10.72 1.81 -8.34
CA GLY A 28 -9.37 1.78 -7.77
C GLY A 28 -8.32 1.28 -8.78
N ASN A 29 -7.05 1.51 -8.48
CA ASN A 29 -5.95 1.15 -9.37
C ASN A 29 -6.02 1.84 -10.76
N THR A 30 -6.54 3.07 -10.80
CA THR A 30 -6.54 3.93 -12.00
C THR A 30 -5.88 5.27 -11.71
N LEU A 31 -5.33 5.92 -12.75
CA LEU A 31 -4.72 7.25 -12.59
C LEU A 31 -5.71 8.27 -12.04
N ALA A 32 -7.00 8.16 -12.39
CA ALA A 32 -8.06 9.02 -11.86
C ALA A 32 -8.27 8.81 -10.35
N ALA A 33 -8.24 7.55 -9.88
CA ALA A 33 -8.32 7.23 -8.46
C ALA A 33 -7.10 7.78 -7.68
N PHE A 34 -5.93 7.74 -8.28
CA PHE A 34 -4.70 8.30 -7.70
C PHE A 34 -4.77 9.83 -7.58
N ASP A 35 -5.20 10.50 -8.65
CA ASP A 35 -5.41 11.95 -8.61
C ASP A 35 -6.43 12.36 -7.55
N ALA A 36 -7.54 11.64 -7.45
CA ALA A 36 -8.55 11.89 -6.42
C ALA A 36 -7.97 11.72 -4.99
N ALA A 37 -7.13 10.71 -4.78
CA ALA A 37 -6.49 10.49 -3.48
C ALA A 37 -5.50 11.61 -3.11
N LEU A 38 -4.69 12.06 -4.05
CA LEU A 38 -3.77 13.18 -3.83
C LEU A 38 -4.52 14.50 -3.55
N LEU A 39 -5.62 14.76 -4.26
CA LEU A 39 -6.49 15.91 -3.98
C LEU A 39 -7.13 15.83 -2.58
N GLN A 40 -7.39 14.63 -2.08
CA GLN A 40 -7.88 14.41 -0.73
C GLN A 40 -6.78 14.41 0.33
N GLY A 41 -5.52 14.54 -0.10
CA GLY A 41 -4.36 14.76 0.78
C GLY A 41 -3.70 13.48 1.28
N ALA A 42 -3.77 12.41 0.51
CA ALA A 42 -2.92 11.25 0.70
C ALA A 42 -1.44 11.62 0.48
N ASP A 43 -0.57 11.07 1.30
CA ASP A 43 0.88 11.22 1.21
C ASP A 43 1.49 10.13 0.34
N MET A 44 0.83 8.98 0.30
CA MET A 44 1.24 7.77 -0.41
C MET A 44 0.05 7.15 -1.14
N ILE A 45 0.32 6.63 -2.33
CA ILE A 45 -0.62 5.78 -3.08
C ILE A 45 -0.15 4.34 -2.94
N GLU A 46 -1.02 3.46 -2.46
CA GLU A 46 -0.85 2.03 -2.61
C GLU A 46 -1.49 1.59 -3.93
N LEU A 47 -0.80 0.71 -4.67
CA LEU A 47 -1.28 0.14 -5.92
C LEU A 47 -0.84 -1.31 -6.07
N ASP A 48 -1.69 -2.11 -6.72
CA ASP A 48 -1.41 -3.51 -7.02
C ASP A 48 -0.78 -3.66 -8.40
N VAL A 49 0.17 -4.61 -8.55
CA VAL A 49 0.78 -4.91 -9.85
C VAL A 49 0.50 -6.35 -10.26
N SER A 50 0.02 -6.50 -11.48
CA SER A 50 -0.12 -7.77 -12.20
C SER A 50 0.72 -7.75 -13.48
N ASN A 51 0.83 -8.90 -14.16
CA ASN A 51 1.52 -9.01 -15.45
C ASN A 51 0.63 -9.64 -16.51
N SER A 52 0.91 -9.34 -17.77
CA SER A 52 0.41 -10.08 -18.93
C SER A 52 1.19 -11.37 -19.16
N ILE A 53 0.71 -12.25 -20.04
CA ILE A 53 1.43 -13.48 -20.43
C ILE A 53 2.77 -13.19 -21.10
N ASP A 54 2.90 -12.04 -21.76
CA ASP A 54 4.14 -11.57 -22.43
C ASP A 54 5.00 -10.68 -21.52
N GLY A 55 4.65 -10.59 -20.20
CA GLY A 55 5.50 -10.02 -19.16
C GLY A 55 5.42 -8.51 -19.00
N GLU A 56 4.48 -7.82 -19.64
CA GLU A 56 4.23 -6.42 -19.39
C GLU A 56 3.47 -6.23 -18.07
N LEU A 57 3.85 -5.22 -17.29
CA LEU A 57 3.26 -4.95 -15.97
C LEU A 57 2.09 -3.97 -16.08
N PHE A 58 1.01 -4.29 -15.39
CA PHE A 58 -0.22 -3.51 -15.32
C PHE A 58 -0.62 -3.21 -13.88
N VAL A 59 -1.28 -2.08 -13.67
CA VAL A 59 -1.84 -1.71 -12.36
C VAL A 59 -3.19 -2.39 -12.19
N PHE A 60 -3.19 -3.53 -11.49
CA PHE A 60 -4.37 -4.35 -11.28
C PHE A 60 -4.14 -5.35 -10.14
N HIS A 61 -5.17 -5.59 -9.32
CA HIS A 61 -5.11 -6.60 -8.27
C HIS A 61 -5.28 -8.02 -8.84
N PRO A 62 -4.22 -8.85 -8.88
CA PRO A 62 -4.32 -10.22 -9.39
C PRO A 62 -5.39 -11.04 -8.65
N GLY A 63 -6.18 -11.81 -9.40
CA GLY A 63 -7.25 -12.63 -8.87
C GLY A 63 -8.60 -11.91 -8.70
N MET A 64 -8.66 -10.62 -9.04
CA MET A 64 -9.90 -9.83 -8.99
C MET A 64 -10.52 -9.58 -10.38
N GLU A 65 -10.06 -10.27 -11.40
CA GLU A 65 -10.53 -10.16 -12.79
C GLU A 65 -12.03 -10.42 -12.92
N HIS A 66 -12.56 -11.39 -12.14
CA HIS A 66 -13.97 -11.70 -12.12
C HIS A 66 -14.83 -10.55 -11.57
N VAL A 67 -14.30 -9.77 -10.62
CA VAL A 67 -15.01 -8.63 -10.02
C VAL A 67 -14.91 -7.38 -10.89
N PHE A 68 -13.67 -7.03 -11.27
CA PHE A 68 -13.39 -5.73 -11.87
C PHE A 68 -13.41 -5.73 -13.39
N LEU A 69 -13.37 -6.92 -14.03
CA LEU A 69 -13.34 -7.05 -15.50
C LEU A 69 -14.45 -7.97 -16.05
N GLY A 70 -15.22 -8.62 -15.17
CA GLY A 70 -16.23 -9.61 -15.59
C GLY A 70 -15.61 -10.87 -16.23
N MET A 71 -14.38 -11.23 -15.86
CA MET A 71 -13.62 -12.35 -16.43
C MET A 71 -13.44 -13.47 -15.38
N PRO A 72 -14.40 -14.37 -15.21
CA PRO A 72 -14.36 -15.37 -14.13
C PRO A 72 -13.29 -16.47 -14.33
N ASP A 73 -12.93 -16.76 -15.58
CA ASP A 73 -12.11 -17.93 -15.93
C ASP A 73 -10.73 -17.57 -16.47
N LYS A 74 -10.32 -16.30 -16.40
CA LYS A 74 -9.01 -15.83 -16.91
C LYS A 74 -8.40 -14.82 -15.97
N LEU A 75 -7.07 -14.90 -15.81
CA LEU A 75 -6.25 -13.90 -15.15
C LEU A 75 -5.59 -12.98 -16.20
N LEU A 76 -5.15 -11.80 -15.82
CA LEU A 76 -4.34 -10.95 -16.71
C LEU A 76 -3.07 -11.65 -17.17
N SER A 77 -2.48 -12.46 -16.31
CA SER A 77 -1.30 -13.29 -16.64
C SER A 77 -1.53 -14.34 -17.73
N ASP A 78 -2.78 -14.60 -18.11
CA ASP A 78 -3.14 -15.56 -19.14
C ASP A 78 -3.36 -14.94 -20.53
N ILE A 79 -3.34 -13.61 -20.60
CA ILE A 79 -3.64 -12.86 -21.84
C ILE A 79 -2.52 -11.89 -22.22
N PRO A 80 -2.32 -11.63 -23.54
CA PRO A 80 -1.28 -10.73 -23.99
C PRO A 80 -1.61 -9.26 -23.72
N ALA A 81 -0.59 -8.44 -23.53
CA ALA A 81 -0.70 -7.03 -23.20
C ALA A 81 -1.59 -6.23 -24.17
N ASN A 82 -1.52 -6.53 -25.47
CA ASN A 82 -2.34 -5.86 -26.48
C ASN A 82 -3.86 -6.14 -26.32
N GLU A 83 -4.25 -7.23 -25.67
CA GLU A 83 -5.64 -7.50 -25.32
C GLU A 83 -6.03 -6.84 -24.00
N ILE A 84 -5.13 -6.82 -22.99
CA ILE A 84 -5.37 -6.13 -21.72
C ILE A 84 -5.68 -4.64 -21.98
N ARG A 85 -4.97 -3.99 -22.89
CA ARG A 85 -5.20 -2.58 -23.26
C ARG A 85 -6.58 -2.28 -23.84
N LYS A 86 -7.34 -3.30 -24.25
CA LYS A 86 -8.71 -3.14 -24.75
C LYS A 86 -9.76 -3.30 -23.69
N LEU A 87 -9.36 -3.75 -22.49
CA LEU A 87 -10.28 -3.98 -21.37
C LEU A 87 -10.61 -2.65 -20.68
N SER A 88 -11.80 -2.59 -20.11
CA SER A 88 -12.24 -1.51 -19.23
C SER A 88 -12.68 -2.08 -17.90
N PHE A 89 -12.39 -1.34 -16.83
CA PHE A 89 -12.93 -1.67 -15.52
C PHE A 89 -14.46 -1.63 -15.50
N LEU A 90 -15.06 -2.50 -14.72
CA LEU A 90 -16.45 -2.44 -14.33
C LEU A 90 -16.63 -1.57 -13.09
N ASN A 91 -17.74 -0.86 -13.01
CA ASN A 91 -18.16 -0.17 -11.77
C ASN A 91 -18.89 -1.12 -10.81
N GLY A 92 -19.38 -0.59 -9.68
CA GLY A 92 -20.11 -1.36 -8.68
C GLY A 92 -21.40 -2.02 -9.19
N ASP A 93 -21.96 -1.55 -10.30
CA ASP A 93 -23.14 -2.13 -10.96
C ASP A 93 -22.75 -3.11 -12.08
N ALA A 94 -21.51 -3.57 -12.11
CA ALA A 94 -20.98 -4.45 -13.16
C ALA A 94 -21.12 -3.88 -14.59
N THR A 95 -21.09 -2.55 -14.72
CA THR A 95 -21.19 -1.85 -16.01
C THR A 95 -19.80 -1.34 -16.42
N PRO A 96 -19.41 -1.49 -17.71
CA PRO A 96 -18.12 -0.96 -18.18
C PRO A 96 -17.98 0.55 -17.97
N THR A 97 -16.84 0.95 -17.45
CA THR A 97 -16.47 2.37 -17.26
C THR A 97 -15.68 2.87 -18.45
N GLN A 98 -15.36 4.17 -18.46
CA GLN A 98 -14.41 4.77 -19.42
C GLN A 98 -12.94 4.52 -19.05
N PHE A 99 -12.64 3.83 -17.93
CA PHE A 99 -11.29 3.63 -17.44
C PHE A 99 -10.74 2.28 -17.89
N GLY A 100 -9.68 2.31 -18.69
CA GLY A 100 -8.87 1.15 -19.04
C GLY A 100 -7.87 0.78 -17.95
N ILE A 101 -7.19 -0.36 -18.13
CA ILE A 101 -6.14 -0.81 -17.22
C ILE A 101 -4.83 -0.13 -17.61
N ASN A 102 -4.28 0.68 -16.71
CA ASN A 102 -3.02 1.36 -16.95
C ASN A 102 -1.84 0.40 -16.81
N THR A 103 -0.80 0.62 -17.60
CA THR A 103 0.48 -0.05 -17.38
C THR A 103 1.15 0.49 -16.09
N PHE A 104 2.04 -0.30 -15.52
CA PHE A 104 2.80 0.15 -14.36
C PHE A 104 3.74 1.30 -14.71
N ASP A 105 4.32 1.31 -15.92
CA ASP A 105 5.14 2.43 -16.41
C ASP A 105 4.33 3.74 -16.50
N GLU A 106 3.08 3.70 -17.00
CA GLU A 106 2.18 4.87 -17.01
C GLU A 106 1.90 5.38 -15.59
N ALA A 107 1.66 4.48 -14.62
CA ALA A 107 1.43 4.88 -13.25
C ALA A 107 2.67 5.49 -12.60
N LEU A 108 3.85 4.92 -12.82
CA LEU A 108 5.11 5.49 -12.35
C LEU A 108 5.36 6.88 -12.90
N GLU A 109 5.19 7.07 -14.21
CA GLU A 109 5.36 8.38 -14.86
C GLU A 109 4.37 9.41 -14.31
N HIS A 110 3.10 9.00 -14.13
CA HIS A 110 2.04 9.87 -13.62
C HIS A 110 2.29 10.32 -12.18
N LEU A 111 2.81 9.44 -11.33
CA LEU A 111 3.01 9.70 -9.90
C LEU A 111 4.42 10.21 -9.55
N LYS A 112 5.32 10.25 -10.53
CA LYS A 112 6.71 10.68 -10.31
C LYS A 112 6.81 12.07 -9.70
N GLY A 113 7.47 12.18 -8.56
CA GLY A 113 7.69 13.43 -7.85
C GLY A 113 6.46 13.99 -7.14
N ARG A 114 5.34 13.26 -7.07
CA ARG A 114 4.07 13.75 -6.50
C ARG A 114 3.75 13.19 -5.12
N CYS A 115 4.09 11.94 -4.84
CA CYS A 115 3.79 11.24 -3.59
C CYS A 115 4.73 10.05 -3.42
N TYR A 116 4.72 9.41 -2.25
CA TYR A 116 5.25 8.06 -2.12
C TYR A 116 4.35 7.06 -2.84
N ILE A 117 4.90 5.91 -3.21
CA ILE A 117 4.15 4.83 -3.85
C ILE A 117 4.48 3.52 -3.15
N ASN A 118 3.48 2.84 -2.62
CA ASN A 118 3.61 1.45 -2.20
C ASN A 118 3.18 0.52 -3.33
N VAL A 119 4.07 -0.37 -3.73
CA VAL A 119 3.80 -1.38 -4.76
C VAL A 119 3.44 -2.69 -4.07
N ASP A 120 2.15 -3.03 -4.04
CA ASP A 120 1.67 -4.31 -3.54
C ASP A 120 1.74 -5.41 -4.61
N LYS A 121 1.60 -6.66 -4.21
CA LYS A 121 1.84 -7.84 -5.05
C LYS A 121 3.25 -7.91 -5.65
N PHE A 122 4.19 -7.13 -5.07
CA PHE A 122 5.59 -7.07 -5.47
C PHE A 122 6.23 -8.46 -5.64
N TRP A 123 5.89 -9.38 -4.74
CA TRP A 123 6.43 -10.76 -4.73
C TRP A 123 6.07 -11.60 -5.97
N ASN A 124 5.10 -11.19 -6.77
CA ASN A 124 4.74 -11.90 -7.99
C ASN A 124 5.69 -11.59 -9.16
N ASN A 125 6.31 -10.39 -9.17
CA ASN A 125 7.09 -9.90 -10.29
C ASN A 125 8.31 -9.08 -9.85
N VAL A 126 9.04 -9.55 -8.85
CA VAL A 126 10.13 -8.81 -8.17
C VAL A 126 11.11 -8.15 -9.15
N ASP A 127 11.72 -8.94 -10.04
CA ASP A 127 12.72 -8.46 -10.99
C ASP A 127 12.16 -7.44 -11.99
N ALA A 128 10.97 -7.71 -12.53
CA ALA A 128 10.34 -6.83 -13.52
C ALA A 128 9.94 -5.48 -12.89
N ILE A 129 9.40 -5.50 -11.66
CA ILE A 129 9.04 -4.29 -10.91
C ILE A 129 10.29 -3.47 -10.56
N VAL A 130 11.36 -4.10 -10.06
CA VAL A 130 12.63 -3.40 -9.76
C VAL A 130 13.21 -2.77 -11.02
N LYS A 131 13.21 -3.48 -12.16
CA LYS A 131 13.64 -2.91 -13.44
C LYS A 131 12.80 -1.70 -13.87
N ALA A 132 11.49 -1.73 -13.66
CA ALA A 132 10.64 -0.57 -13.96
C ALA A 132 10.96 0.61 -13.03
N ILE A 133 11.09 0.39 -11.72
CA ILE A 133 11.49 1.43 -10.75
C ILE A 133 12.82 2.09 -11.17
N ARG A 134 13.79 1.28 -11.60
CA ARG A 134 15.10 1.77 -12.09
C ARG A 134 14.98 2.61 -13.36
N ARG A 135 14.19 2.15 -14.35
CA ARG A 135 13.97 2.93 -15.60
C ARG A 135 13.42 4.32 -15.32
N HIS A 136 12.51 4.42 -14.34
CA HIS A 136 11.90 5.70 -13.94
C HIS A 136 12.73 6.49 -12.94
N ASN A 137 13.83 5.94 -12.41
CA ASN A 137 14.69 6.56 -11.40
C ASN A 137 13.88 7.02 -10.15
N MET A 138 13.13 6.07 -9.55
CA MET A 138 12.18 6.34 -8.46
C MET A 138 12.46 5.54 -7.18
N ALA A 139 13.68 5.05 -6.96
CA ALA A 139 14.02 4.20 -5.83
C ALA A 139 13.65 4.81 -4.45
N ASP A 140 13.87 6.12 -4.28
CA ASP A 140 13.58 6.82 -3.02
C ASP A 140 12.07 7.06 -2.80
N GLN A 141 11.28 7.06 -3.89
CA GLN A 141 9.84 7.32 -3.85
C GLN A 141 9.02 6.06 -3.59
N ILE A 142 9.62 4.88 -3.83
CA ILE A 142 8.93 3.59 -3.80
C ILE A 142 9.13 2.88 -2.47
N VAL A 143 8.06 2.22 -2.01
CA VAL A 143 8.09 1.22 -0.94
C VAL A 143 7.58 -0.10 -1.51
N VAL A 144 8.34 -1.17 -1.35
CA VAL A 144 7.91 -2.52 -1.69
C VAL A 144 7.75 -3.37 -0.44
N LYS A 145 6.79 -4.29 -0.45
CA LYS A 145 6.48 -5.14 0.71
C LYS A 145 6.32 -6.60 0.32
N THR A 146 6.69 -7.51 1.21
CA THR A 146 6.34 -8.93 1.09
C THR A 146 6.07 -9.55 2.46
N ASN A 147 5.32 -10.66 2.50
CA ASN A 147 5.41 -11.57 3.64
C ASN A 147 6.87 -12.07 3.77
N PRO A 148 7.26 -12.64 4.92
CA PRO A 148 8.61 -13.18 5.11
C PRO A 148 9.01 -14.15 4.00
N ARG A 149 10.07 -13.77 3.23
CA ARG A 149 10.55 -14.54 2.06
C ARG A 149 12.06 -14.34 1.86
N GLU A 150 12.82 -15.37 2.15
CA GLU A 150 14.29 -15.34 2.06
C GLU A 150 14.81 -15.10 0.63
N ASP A 151 14.13 -15.64 -0.38
CA ASP A 151 14.48 -15.41 -1.79
C ASP A 151 14.34 -13.93 -2.18
N VAL A 152 13.31 -13.24 -1.67
CA VAL A 152 13.13 -11.80 -1.91
C VAL A 152 14.16 -11.00 -1.13
N TYR A 153 14.45 -11.36 0.12
CA TYR A 153 15.47 -10.67 0.92
C TYR A 153 16.83 -10.70 0.22
N SER A 154 17.24 -11.88 -0.24
CA SER A 154 18.48 -12.05 -0.99
C SER A 154 18.50 -11.27 -2.30
N TYR A 155 17.37 -11.21 -3.00
CA TYR A 155 17.24 -10.39 -4.21
C TYR A 155 17.38 -8.89 -3.90
N MET A 156 16.71 -8.40 -2.84
CA MET A 156 16.78 -6.99 -2.44
C MET A 156 18.21 -6.59 -2.08
N GLU A 157 18.92 -7.41 -1.31
CA GLU A 157 20.32 -7.16 -0.96
C GLU A 157 21.24 -7.04 -2.19
N GLN A 158 21.04 -7.91 -3.18
CA GLN A 158 21.94 -8.01 -4.34
C GLN A 158 21.58 -7.03 -5.46
N CYS A 159 20.28 -6.81 -5.71
CA CYS A 159 19.80 -6.13 -6.90
C CYS A 159 19.10 -4.78 -6.63
N ALA A 160 18.59 -4.58 -5.41
CA ALA A 160 17.78 -3.40 -5.09
C ALA A 160 18.03 -2.86 -3.64
N PRO A 161 19.31 -2.75 -3.19
CA PRO A 161 19.60 -2.41 -1.79
C PRO A 161 19.18 -0.99 -1.38
N ASP A 162 18.85 -0.13 -2.32
CA ASP A 162 18.48 1.28 -2.14
C ASP A 162 16.96 1.53 -2.25
N ILE A 163 16.15 0.53 -2.59
CA ILE A 163 14.68 0.66 -2.59
C ILE A 163 14.15 0.40 -1.17
N ASN A 164 13.24 1.26 -0.69
CA ASN A 164 12.63 1.06 0.62
C ASN A 164 11.85 -0.26 0.67
N TYR A 165 12.22 -1.10 1.61
CA TYR A 165 11.61 -2.40 1.81
C TYR A 165 10.96 -2.51 3.19
N MET A 166 9.74 -3.04 3.26
CA MET A 166 9.05 -3.43 4.48
C MET A 166 8.66 -4.90 4.44
N VAL A 167 8.66 -5.55 5.60
CA VAL A 167 8.08 -6.89 5.75
C VAL A 167 6.63 -6.79 6.24
N ILE A 168 5.74 -7.64 5.72
CA ILE A 168 4.37 -7.80 6.22
C ILE A 168 4.41 -8.89 7.28
N ILE A 169 4.16 -8.54 8.55
CA ILE A 169 4.24 -9.47 9.67
C ILE A 169 2.86 -9.69 10.31
N ARG A 170 2.65 -10.92 10.78
CA ARG A 170 1.41 -11.36 11.39
C ARG A 170 1.72 -12.04 12.71
N GLU A 171 1.04 -11.62 13.78
CA GLU A 171 1.08 -12.26 15.07
C GLU A 171 2.49 -12.41 15.68
N HIS A 172 3.18 -13.49 15.60
CA HIS A 172 4.47 -13.74 16.28
C HIS A 172 5.66 -13.83 15.31
N ASP A 173 5.55 -13.27 14.11
CA ASP A 173 6.52 -13.49 13.03
C ASP A 173 7.44 -12.27 12.82
N ASP A 174 7.76 -11.54 13.89
CA ASP A 174 8.61 -10.36 13.83
C ASP A 174 10.08 -10.73 13.49
N GLN A 175 10.51 -10.31 12.31
CA GLN A 175 11.88 -10.47 11.81
C GLN A 175 12.65 -9.15 11.72
N SER A 176 12.10 -8.07 12.27
CA SER A 176 12.63 -6.70 12.08
C SER A 176 14.07 -6.56 12.53
N GLU A 177 14.46 -7.16 13.65
CA GLU A 177 15.85 -7.10 14.14
C GLU A 177 16.84 -7.82 13.21
N GLN A 178 16.41 -8.93 12.58
CA GLN A 178 17.22 -9.69 11.64
C GLN A 178 17.35 -8.94 10.31
N LEU A 179 16.24 -8.39 9.81
CA LEU A 179 16.18 -7.66 8.55
C LEU A 179 16.96 -6.33 8.63
N PHE A 180 16.93 -5.67 9.76
CA PHE A 180 17.70 -4.44 9.99
C PHE A 180 19.22 -4.62 9.83
N LYS A 181 19.74 -5.82 10.06
CA LYS A 181 21.16 -6.16 9.92
C LYS A 181 21.55 -6.54 8.49
N ARG A 182 20.58 -6.65 7.56
CA ARG A 182 20.85 -7.05 6.18
C ARG A 182 21.32 -5.86 5.33
N GLY A 183 21.98 -6.16 4.22
CA GLY A 183 22.52 -5.18 3.27
C GLY A 183 21.49 -4.55 2.34
N MET A 184 20.24 -4.35 2.79
CA MET A 184 19.15 -3.72 2.04
C MET A 184 18.54 -2.57 2.85
N ARG A 185 17.84 -1.66 2.17
CA ARG A 185 17.14 -0.53 2.81
C ARG A 185 15.85 -0.99 3.48
N TYR A 186 16.00 -1.75 4.56
CA TYR A 186 14.87 -2.15 5.40
C TYR A 186 14.41 -0.94 6.23
N VAL A 187 13.19 -0.46 6.00
CA VAL A 187 12.68 0.76 6.62
C VAL A 187 11.61 0.51 7.69
N GLY A 188 11.10 -0.72 7.84
CA GLY A 188 10.11 -1.04 8.86
C GLY A 188 9.22 -2.22 8.52
N ALA A 189 8.10 -2.35 9.21
CA ALA A 189 7.16 -3.45 9.08
C ALA A 189 5.71 -2.96 8.93
N GLU A 190 4.95 -3.64 8.06
CA GLU A 190 3.49 -3.61 8.07
C GLU A 190 2.99 -4.66 9.04
N VAL A 191 2.27 -4.24 10.09
CA VAL A 191 1.78 -5.14 11.14
C VAL A 191 0.31 -5.47 10.95
N LEU A 192 -0.03 -6.76 11.08
CA LEU A 192 -1.38 -7.27 11.01
C LEU A 192 -1.69 -8.07 12.28
N PHE A 193 -2.68 -7.64 13.04
CA PHE A 193 -3.03 -8.25 14.32
C PHE A 193 -4.54 -8.28 14.54
N ARG A 194 -5.01 -9.30 15.25
CA ARG A 194 -6.44 -9.58 15.40
C ARG A 194 -7.04 -9.04 16.69
N THR A 195 -6.22 -8.85 17.71
CA THR A 195 -6.66 -8.41 19.05
C THR A 195 -5.70 -7.39 19.64
N GLU A 196 -6.15 -6.62 20.62
CA GLU A 196 -5.33 -5.62 21.33
C GLU A 196 -4.26 -6.24 22.23
N GLU A 197 -4.33 -7.55 22.53
CA GLU A 197 -3.30 -8.28 23.27
C GLU A 197 -2.07 -8.62 22.43
N SER A 198 -2.12 -8.39 21.12
CA SER A 198 -0.95 -8.55 20.25
C SER A 198 0.16 -7.59 20.66
N GLU A 199 1.42 -8.05 20.62
CA GLU A 199 2.56 -7.15 20.82
C GLU A 199 2.56 -5.96 19.85
N PHE A 200 2.09 -6.15 18.62
CA PHE A 200 2.01 -5.11 17.59
C PHE A 200 1.02 -3.98 17.92
N ALA A 201 0.10 -4.22 18.87
CA ALA A 201 -0.85 -3.24 19.38
C ALA A 201 -0.28 -2.39 20.52
N THR A 202 0.95 -2.65 20.98
CA THR A 202 1.54 -2.00 22.15
C THR A 202 2.43 -0.82 21.80
N GLU A 203 2.46 0.18 22.67
CA GLU A 203 3.37 1.31 22.54
C GLU A 203 4.84 0.87 22.64
N GLU A 204 5.13 -0.16 23.48
CA GLU A 204 6.47 -0.72 23.65
C GLU A 204 7.04 -1.29 22.35
N TYR A 205 6.21 -1.94 21.54
CA TYR A 205 6.63 -2.44 20.23
C TYR A 205 7.02 -1.27 19.32
N ILE A 206 6.17 -0.27 19.21
CA ILE A 206 6.38 0.89 18.35
C ILE A 206 7.62 1.69 18.80
N GLU A 207 7.78 1.93 20.11
CA GLU A 207 8.99 2.56 20.64
C GLU A 207 10.27 1.75 20.34
N ARG A 208 10.21 0.42 20.41
CA ARG A 208 11.34 -0.44 20.05
C ARG A 208 11.73 -0.27 18.59
N MET A 209 10.76 -0.22 17.69
CA MET A 209 10.98 0.04 16.25
C MET A 209 11.60 1.42 16.04
N HIS A 210 11.03 2.46 16.64
CA HIS A 210 11.54 3.83 16.55
C HIS A 210 12.97 4.00 17.08
N LYS A 211 13.34 3.32 18.18
CA LYS A 211 14.75 3.31 18.69
C LYS A 211 15.74 2.79 17.67
N SER A 212 15.28 1.97 16.73
CA SER A 212 16.11 1.48 15.60
C SER A 212 15.93 2.32 14.32
N GLY A 213 15.13 3.39 14.36
CA GLY A 213 14.79 4.20 13.18
C GLY A 213 13.86 3.49 12.21
N LEU A 214 13.14 2.44 12.65
CA LEU A 214 12.23 1.66 11.84
C LEU A 214 10.79 2.14 12.00
N LEU A 215 10.03 2.09 10.91
CA LEU A 215 8.65 2.51 10.81
C LEU A 215 7.68 1.36 11.10
N VAL A 216 6.51 1.69 11.61
CA VAL A 216 5.40 0.75 11.79
C VAL A 216 4.20 1.20 10.96
N TRP A 217 3.80 0.35 10.01
CA TRP A 217 2.65 0.56 9.14
C TRP A 217 1.47 -0.27 9.65
N VAL A 218 0.29 0.35 9.72
CA VAL A 218 -0.97 -0.33 10.10
C VAL A 218 -2.05 -0.09 9.05
N ASN A 219 -2.99 -1.04 8.94
CA ASN A 219 -4.10 -1.00 7.99
C ASN A 219 -5.42 -0.68 8.70
N ALA A 220 -6.00 0.48 8.40
CA ALA A 220 -7.37 0.81 8.79
C ALA A 220 -8.42 0.27 7.80
N ILE A 221 -8.02 -0.14 6.61
CA ILE A 221 -8.91 -0.68 5.57
C ILE A 221 -9.65 -1.94 6.02
N VAL A 222 -10.80 -2.20 5.39
CA VAL A 222 -11.63 -3.38 5.65
C VAL A 222 -11.86 -4.16 4.37
N TYR A 223 -11.25 -5.33 4.24
CA TYR A 223 -11.51 -6.21 3.10
C TYR A 223 -12.88 -6.88 3.18
N ASN A 224 -13.24 -7.34 4.39
CA ASN A 224 -14.53 -7.96 4.70
C ASN A 224 -14.64 -8.15 6.23
N HIS A 225 -15.84 -8.47 6.70
CA HIS A 225 -16.15 -8.60 8.14
C HIS A 225 -15.39 -9.72 8.88
N LYS A 226 -14.70 -10.63 8.17
CA LYS A 226 -13.92 -11.73 8.75
C LYS A 226 -12.43 -11.41 8.87
N SER A 227 -11.96 -10.44 8.08
CA SER A 227 -10.54 -10.07 8.02
C SER A 227 -10.28 -8.91 8.97
N VAL A 228 -9.79 -9.22 10.17
CA VAL A 228 -9.37 -8.22 11.15
C VAL A 228 -7.89 -7.92 10.93
N LEU A 229 -7.55 -6.68 10.67
CA LEU A 229 -6.17 -6.25 10.35
C LEU A 229 -5.51 -5.48 11.49
N ALA A 230 -6.29 -4.72 12.29
CA ALA A 230 -5.79 -3.89 13.39
C ALA A 230 -6.76 -3.95 14.59
N ALA A 231 -7.01 -5.15 15.13
CA ALA A 231 -7.90 -5.41 16.26
C ALA A 231 -9.32 -4.81 16.13
N GLY A 232 -9.78 -4.48 14.93
CA GLY A 232 -11.07 -3.82 14.68
C GLY A 232 -11.04 -2.30 14.70
N HIS A 233 -9.90 -1.67 14.96
CA HIS A 233 -9.70 -0.23 14.82
C HIS A 233 -9.53 0.12 13.34
N ASN A 234 -10.62 0.46 12.66
CA ASN A 234 -10.67 0.51 11.21
C ASN A 234 -11.52 1.67 10.65
N ASP A 235 -11.54 1.76 9.33
CA ASP A 235 -12.27 2.77 8.58
C ASP A 235 -13.78 2.70 8.82
N ASP A 236 -14.38 1.50 8.77
CA ASP A 236 -15.83 1.32 8.95
C ASP A 236 -16.28 1.89 10.31
N LEU A 237 -15.52 1.59 11.37
CA LEU A 237 -15.78 2.12 12.70
C LEU A 237 -15.68 3.65 12.74
N SER A 238 -14.68 4.19 12.06
CA SER A 238 -14.38 5.62 12.07
C SER A 238 -15.42 6.44 11.29
N VAL A 239 -15.80 6.00 10.08
CA VAL A 239 -16.70 6.77 9.20
C VAL A 239 -18.13 6.81 9.70
N VAL A 240 -18.54 5.87 10.57
CA VAL A 240 -19.86 5.89 11.21
C VAL A 240 -19.90 6.73 12.50
N GLY A 241 -18.86 7.52 12.78
CA GLY A 241 -18.83 8.52 13.87
C GLY A 241 -18.05 8.09 15.12
N ARG A 242 -17.41 6.93 15.12
CA ARG A 242 -16.56 6.44 16.22
C ARG A 242 -15.07 6.63 15.92
N MET A 243 -14.71 7.84 15.46
CA MET A 243 -13.35 8.14 14.98
C MET A 243 -12.28 7.96 16.06
N ASP A 244 -12.59 8.27 17.33
CA ASP A 244 -11.65 8.13 18.44
C ASP A 244 -11.31 6.65 18.72
N GLU A 245 -12.27 5.75 18.51
CA GLU A 245 -12.10 4.31 18.70
C GLU A 245 -11.43 3.63 17.49
N GLY A 246 -11.61 4.18 16.28
CA GLY A 246 -10.96 3.71 15.07
C GLY A 246 -9.60 4.40 14.86
N TRP A 247 -9.56 5.41 14.02
CA TRP A 247 -8.33 6.14 13.69
C TRP A 247 -7.65 6.77 14.91
N GLY A 248 -8.44 7.23 15.91
CA GLY A 248 -7.91 7.84 17.13
C GLY A 248 -7.07 6.87 17.94
N TRP A 249 -7.49 5.62 18.02
CA TRP A 249 -6.72 4.55 18.66
C TRP A 249 -5.40 4.30 17.93
N LEU A 250 -5.45 4.16 16.58
CA LEU A 250 -4.25 3.96 15.75
C LEU A 250 -3.25 5.11 15.91
N LEU A 251 -3.71 6.34 15.80
CA LEU A 251 -2.88 7.54 15.99
C LEU A 251 -2.32 7.65 17.41
N GLY A 252 -3.11 7.27 18.41
CA GLY A 252 -2.71 7.28 19.82
C GLY A 252 -1.61 6.28 20.16
N ARG A 253 -1.50 5.17 19.40
CA ARG A 253 -0.42 4.19 19.55
C ARG A 253 0.89 4.66 18.91
N GLY A 254 0.86 5.60 17.97
CA GLY A 254 2.06 6.12 17.33
C GLY A 254 2.47 5.41 16.04
N TYR A 255 1.54 4.75 15.34
CA TYR A 255 1.83 4.19 14.02
C TYR A 255 2.24 5.28 13.03
N ASP A 256 3.27 5.01 12.25
CA ASP A 256 3.89 5.99 11.33
C ASP A 256 3.16 6.11 10.01
N ILE A 257 2.56 5.02 9.55
CA ILE A 257 1.85 4.95 8.27
C ILE A 257 0.49 4.28 8.51
N ILE A 258 -0.59 4.95 8.12
CA ILE A 258 -1.95 4.40 8.18
C ILE A 258 -2.51 4.27 6.77
N GLN A 259 -2.82 3.04 6.36
CA GLN A 259 -3.50 2.77 5.09
C GLN A 259 -5.01 2.82 5.29
N THR A 260 -5.71 3.59 4.44
CA THR A 260 -7.15 3.87 4.56
C THR A 260 -7.82 3.97 3.18
N ASP A 261 -9.11 3.67 3.13
CA ASP A 261 -9.98 3.99 1.98
C ASP A 261 -10.56 5.43 2.07
N TRP A 262 -10.31 6.16 3.19
CA TRP A 262 -10.91 7.46 3.49
C TRP A 262 -9.89 8.55 3.83
N PRO A 263 -8.92 8.86 2.96
CA PRO A 263 -7.80 9.75 3.29
C PRO A 263 -8.25 11.16 3.68
N LEU A 264 -9.27 11.76 3.04
CA LEU A 264 -9.76 13.09 3.41
C LEU A 264 -10.35 13.12 4.82
N MET A 265 -11.13 12.10 5.18
CA MET A 265 -11.74 12.03 6.51
C MET A 265 -10.68 11.81 7.59
N LEU A 266 -9.73 10.90 7.37
CA LEU A 266 -8.60 10.69 8.28
C LEU A 266 -7.78 11.98 8.43
N LYS A 267 -7.41 12.64 7.34
CA LYS A 267 -6.68 13.91 7.38
C LYS A 267 -7.40 15.00 8.16
N THR A 268 -8.71 15.13 7.94
CA THR A 268 -9.56 16.10 8.65
C THR A 268 -9.60 15.79 10.15
N TYR A 269 -9.73 14.51 10.50
CA TYR A 269 -9.71 14.07 11.90
C TYR A 269 -8.36 14.36 12.55
N MET A 270 -7.24 14.04 11.91
CA MET A 270 -5.89 14.37 12.42
C MET A 270 -5.73 15.87 12.68
N ALA A 271 -6.15 16.72 11.74
CA ALA A 271 -6.10 18.18 11.90
C ALA A 271 -6.95 18.66 13.08
N SER A 272 -8.10 18.04 13.34
CA SER A 272 -8.96 18.40 14.48
C SER A 272 -8.34 18.05 15.84
N ARG A 273 -7.50 16.99 15.90
CA ARG A 273 -6.76 16.61 17.13
C ARG A 273 -5.59 17.54 17.42
N ALA A 274 -4.90 18.01 16.38
CA ALA A 274 -3.76 18.92 16.56
C ALA A 274 -4.16 20.31 17.11
N ASN A 275 -5.45 20.65 17.04
CA ASN A 275 -6.00 21.92 17.52
C ASN A 275 -6.65 21.80 18.93
N LYS A 276 -6.60 20.64 19.57
CA LYS A 276 -7.05 20.42 20.95
C LYS A 276 -5.87 20.33 21.90
#